data_cef49b9fb7933bc58deb917e50024a99
#
_entry.id   cef49b9fb7933bc58deb917e50024a99
#
_cell.length_a   1.000
_cell.length_b   1.000
_cell.length_c   1.000
_cell.angle_alpha   90.00
_cell.angle_beta   90.00
_cell.angle_gamma   90.00
#
_symmetry.space_group_name_H-M   'P 1'
#
loop_
_entity.id
_entity.type
_entity.pdbx_description
1 polymer ?
#
loop_
_entity_poly.entity_id
_entity_poly.type
_entity_poly.pdbx_seq_one_letter_code
_entity_poly.pdbx_strand_id
1 'polypeptide(L)'
;MQAKDFFLGALQTSRQSNEFIEAVQFPIRGPHASFGFAEYGYRHGDFAVVAVAVIKEDDAWTIGFGGIDDVVRIYKCTAISLDQVKQFIDELAARTEVREDPTATSGLRRHLMRTLGVRACQQAMEFKSDEIR
;
A
#
# COMPACT_ATOMS: atom_id res chain seq x y z
N MET A 1 19.02 -6.15 -6.19
CA MET A 1 17.70 -6.42 -6.80
C MET A 1 16.69 -5.44 -6.25
N GLN A 2 15.72 -4.98 -7.05
CA GLN A 2 14.61 -4.14 -6.58
C GLN A 2 13.52 -5.00 -5.95
N ALA A 3 12.80 -4.49 -4.93
CA ALA A 3 11.73 -5.24 -4.26
C ALA A 3 10.63 -5.74 -5.23
N LYS A 4 10.30 -4.95 -6.27
CA LYS A 4 9.32 -5.33 -7.29
C LYS A 4 9.73 -6.56 -8.12
N ASP A 5 11.03 -6.82 -8.22
CA ASP A 5 11.59 -7.96 -8.97
C ASP A 5 11.87 -9.16 -8.04
N PHE A 6 11.80 -8.93 -6.73
CA PHE A 6 12.03 -9.94 -5.70
C PHE A 6 10.75 -10.69 -5.32
N PHE A 7 9.63 -10.00 -5.13
CA PHE A 7 8.36 -10.60 -4.78
C PHE A 7 7.62 -11.05 -6.04
N LEU A 8 7.45 -12.36 -6.21
CA LEU A 8 6.82 -12.96 -7.39
C LEU A 8 5.36 -13.33 -7.17
N GLY A 9 4.94 -13.48 -5.92
CA GLY A 9 3.58 -13.87 -5.55
C GLY A 9 3.47 -14.16 -4.06
N ALA A 10 2.32 -14.68 -3.65
CA ALA A 10 2.07 -15.06 -2.27
C ALA A 10 3.08 -16.13 -1.82
N LEU A 11 3.90 -15.80 -0.80
CA LEU A 11 4.98 -16.65 -0.27
C LEU A 11 6.04 -17.05 -1.32
N GLN A 12 6.11 -16.35 -2.44
CA GLN A 12 7.06 -16.63 -3.51
C GLN A 12 8.00 -15.46 -3.73
N THR A 13 9.28 -15.77 -3.82
CA THR A 13 10.34 -14.81 -4.11
C THR A 13 11.26 -15.34 -5.20
N SER A 14 12.05 -14.45 -5.81
CA SER A 14 13.06 -14.82 -6.80
C SER A 14 14.33 -15.46 -6.18
N ARG A 15 14.40 -15.57 -4.84
CA ARG A 15 15.53 -16.19 -4.14
C ARG A 15 15.66 -17.66 -4.51
N GLN A 16 16.86 -18.07 -4.88
CA GLN A 16 17.19 -19.47 -5.16
C GLN A 16 17.37 -20.26 -3.85
N SER A 17 17.31 -21.59 -3.93
CA SER A 17 17.43 -22.46 -2.76
C SER A 17 18.81 -22.39 -2.06
N ASN A 18 19.84 -22.00 -2.79
CA ASN A 18 21.23 -21.83 -2.30
C ASN A 18 21.56 -20.37 -1.95
N GLU A 19 20.59 -19.47 -1.89
CA GLU A 19 20.76 -18.05 -1.58
C GLU A 19 20.12 -17.72 -0.23
N PHE A 20 20.62 -16.67 0.43
CA PHE A 20 19.98 -16.03 1.58
C PHE A 20 19.92 -14.50 1.38
N ILE A 21 19.03 -13.85 2.09
CA ILE A 21 18.93 -12.39 2.08
C ILE A 21 19.97 -11.86 3.07
N GLU A 22 21.01 -11.21 2.55
CA GLU A 22 22.08 -10.62 3.37
C GLU A 22 21.63 -9.29 3.99
N ALA A 23 20.95 -8.44 3.20
CA ALA A 23 20.54 -7.12 3.64
C ALA A 23 19.30 -6.63 2.88
N VAL A 24 18.56 -5.75 3.53
CA VAL A 24 17.46 -4.98 2.93
C VAL A 24 17.77 -3.50 3.09
N GLN A 25 17.72 -2.75 1.98
CA GLN A 25 17.93 -1.31 1.99
C GLN A 25 16.61 -0.57 1.91
N PHE A 26 16.36 0.31 2.87
CA PHE A 26 15.23 1.24 2.85
C PHE A 26 15.74 2.64 2.48
N PRO A 27 15.15 3.31 1.49
CA PRO A 27 15.52 4.68 1.18
C PRO A 27 15.14 5.61 2.34
N ILE A 28 16.08 6.42 2.78
CA ILE A 28 15.79 7.51 3.71
C ILE A 28 15.07 8.58 2.93
N ARG A 29 13.87 8.93 3.37
CA ARG A 29 13.05 9.98 2.76
C ARG A 29 13.42 11.35 3.33
N GLY A 30 13.16 12.39 2.54
CA GLY A 30 13.38 13.76 2.96
C GLY A 30 12.45 14.21 4.10
N PRO A 31 12.73 15.39 4.69
CA PRO A 31 11.98 15.90 5.85
C PRO A 31 10.51 16.25 5.54
N HIS A 32 10.15 16.37 4.26
CA HIS A 32 8.77 16.62 3.81
C HIS A 32 7.99 15.35 3.51
N ALA A 33 8.60 14.18 3.72
CA ALA A 33 7.89 12.92 3.56
C ALA A 33 7.00 12.64 4.77
N SER A 34 5.77 12.26 4.49
CA SER A 34 4.81 11.78 5.48
C SER A 34 4.24 10.44 5.08
N PHE A 35 3.75 9.69 6.06
CA PHE A 35 3.41 8.29 5.89
C PHE A 35 2.03 7.99 6.47
N GLY A 36 1.35 7.04 5.85
CA GLY A 36 0.12 6.49 6.38
C GLY A 36 0.05 4.99 6.11
N PHE A 37 -0.59 4.27 7.01
CA PHE A 37 -0.81 2.84 6.88
C PHE A 37 -2.18 2.45 7.45
N ALA A 38 -2.90 1.64 6.72
CA ALA A 38 -4.15 1.07 7.18
C ALA A 38 -4.30 -0.35 6.63
N GLU A 39 -4.82 -1.25 7.44
CA GLU A 39 -5.07 -2.62 7.01
C GLU A 39 -6.38 -3.14 7.59
N TYR A 40 -6.91 -4.17 6.96
CA TYR A 40 -8.01 -4.97 7.43
C TYR A 40 -7.66 -6.46 7.35
N GLY A 41 -7.79 -7.15 8.47
CA GLY A 41 -7.73 -8.59 8.60
C GLY A 41 -8.92 -9.09 9.41
N TYR A 42 -9.29 -10.36 9.27
CA TYR A 42 -10.41 -10.94 10.03
C TYR A 42 -10.10 -11.11 11.51
N ARG A 43 -8.84 -11.31 11.85
CA ARG A 43 -8.35 -11.43 13.22
C ARG A 43 -7.09 -10.61 13.39
N HIS A 44 -6.85 -10.15 14.62
CA HIS A 44 -5.60 -9.49 14.96
C HIS A 44 -4.42 -10.45 14.79
N GLY A 45 -3.41 -10.04 14.00
CA GLY A 45 -2.22 -10.85 13.70
C GLY A 45 -2.35 -11.76 12.47
N ASP A 46 -3.52 -11.84 11.83
CA ASP A 46 -3.67 -12.53 10.54
C ASP A 46 -3.06 -11.70 9.40
N PHE A 47 -2.83 -12.36 8.28
CA PHE A 47 -2.53 -11.65 7.03
C PHE A 47 -3.69 -10.74 6.65
N ALA A 48 -3.36 -9.52 6.26
CA ALA A 48 -4.36 -8.56 5.84
C ALA A 48 -5.11 -9.02 4.59
N VAL A 49 -6.43 -8.87 4.60
CA VAL A 49 -7.26 -9.00 3.40
C VAL A 49 -6.92 -7.91 2.39
N VAL A 50 -6.77 -6.68 2.88
CA VAL A 50 -6.21 -5.54 2.15
C VAL A 50 -5.36 -4.72 3.12
N ALA A 51 -4.17 -4.34 2.69
CA ALA A 51 -3.30 -3.39 3.37
C ALA A 51 -2.97 -2.23 2.43
N VAL A 52 -2.93 -1.02 2.96
CA VAL A 52 -2.59 0.19 2.22
C VAL A 52 -1.48 0.92 2.91
N ALA A 53 -0.40 1.19 2.17
CA ALA A 53 0.71 2.03 2.61
C ALA A 53 0.81 3.26 1.72
N VAL A 54 0.99 4.42 2.33
CA VAL A 54 1.05 5.71 1.65
C VAL A 54 2.33 6.44 2.00
N ILE A 55 2.96 7.00 0.99
CA ILE A 55 4.03 8.00 1.12
C ILE A 55 3.55 9.26 0.40
N LYS A 56 3.54 10.37 1.11
CA LYS A 56 3.28 11.70 0.55
C LYS A 56 4.55 12.54 0.67
N GLU A 57 4.98 13.11 -0.44
CA GLU A 57 6.12 14.04 -0.52
C GLU A 57 5.61 15.26 -1.29
N ASP A 58 5.40 16.37 -0.59
CA ASP A 58 4.73 17.56 -1.11
C ASP A 58 3.35 17.21 -1.73
N ASP A 59 3.16 17.43 -3.02
CA ASP A 59 1.94 17.08 -3.74
C ASP A 59 1.99 15.69 -4.39
N ALA A 60 3.11 14.98 -4.28
CA ALA A 60 3.28 13.65 -4.84
C ALA A 60 2.85 12.57 -3.86
N TRP A 61 2.00 11.66 -4.32
CA TRP A 61 1.49 10.53 -3.55
C TRP A 61 1.94 9.23 -4.18
N THR A 62 2.45 8.33 -3.36
CA THR A 62 2.72 6.94 -3.71
C THR A 62 1.87 6.06 -2.81
N ILE A 63 0.96 5.29 -3.40
CA ILE A 63 -0.02 4.46 -2.68
C ILE A 63 0.21 3.02 -3.08
N GLY A 64 0.55 2.17 -2.12
CA GLY A 64 0.71 0.73 -2.30
C GLY A 64 -0.50 -0.02 -1.73
N PHE A 65 -1.06 -0.93 -2.52
CA PHE A 65 -2.13 -1.84 -2.09
C PHE A 65 -1.62 -3.28 -2.09
N GLY A 66 -1.61 -3.89 -0.90
CA GLY A 66 -1.41 -5.32 -0.71
C GLY A 66 -2.73 -6.06 -0.59
N GLY A 67 -2.75 -7.33 -0.97
CA GLY A 67 -3.93 -8.20 -0.89
C GLY A 67 -4.94 -8.06 -2.02
N ILE A 68 -4.77 -7.11 -2.93
CA ILE A 68 -5.66 -6.95 -4.09
C ILE A 68 -5.22 -7.77 -5.31
N ASP A 69 -3.98 -8.22 -5.29
CA ASP A 69 -3.34 -9.07 -6.28
C ASP A 69 -2.31 -9.97 -5.58
N ASP A 70 -1.64 -10.83 -6.31
CA ASP A 70 -0.58 -11.71 -5.79
C ASP A 70 0.65 -10.95 -5.30
N VAL A 71 0.88 -9.75 -5.85
CA VAL A 71 1.94 -8.83 -5.43
C VAL A 71 1.36 -7.46 -5.09
N VAL A 72 2.11 -6.67 -4.33
CA VAL A 72 1.72 -5.28 -4.02
C VAL A 72 1.64 -4.45 -5.30
N ARG A 73 0.50 -3.80 -5.52
CA ARG A 73 0.29 -2.84 -6.60
C ARG A 73 0.59 -1.43 -6.09
N ILE A 74 1.44 -0.72 -6.82
CA ILE A 74 1.85 0.65 -6.47
C ILE A 74 1.32 1.61 -7.51
N TYR A 75 0.66 2.67 -7.03
CA TYR A 75 0.09 3.74 -7.85
C TYR A 75 0.65 5.08 -7.39
N LYS A 76 0.79 6.00 -8.34
CA LYS A 76 1.27 7.35 -8.08
C LYS A 76 0.30 8.36 -8.66
N CYS A 77 0.09 9.44 -7.92
CA CYS A 77 -0.66 10.61 -8.38
C CYS A 77 -0.05 11.89 -7.79
N THR A 78 -0.46 13.01 -8.37
CA THR A 78 -0.21 14.34 -7.81
C THR A 78 -1.54 14.92 -7.38
N ALA A 79 -1.65 15.35 -6.13
CA ALA A 79 -2.87 15.94 -5.59
C ALA A 79 -2.54 16.93 -4.46
N ILE A 80 -3.18 18.08 -4.51
CA ILE A 80 -3.01 19.16 -3.52
C ILE A 80 -4.02 19.08 -2.37
N SER A 81 -5.04 18.24 -2.51
CA SER A 81 -6.09 18.06 -1.50
C SER A 81 -6.46 16.60 -1.30
N LEU A 82 -7.01 16.31 -0.12
CA LEU A 82 -7.50 14.98 0.20
C LEU A 82 -8.64 14.56 -0.74
N ASP A 83 -9.49 15.49 -1.17
CA ASP A 83 -10.62 15.16 -2.05
C ASP A 83 -10.17 14.72 -3.44
N GLN A 84 -9.09 15.31 -3.97
CA GLN A 84 -8.48 14.84 -5.22
C GLN A 84 -7.90 13.43 -5.07
N VAL A 85 -7.26 13.14 -3.93
CA VAL A 85 -6.75 11.78 -3.66
C VAL A 85 -7.90 10.78 -3.50
N LYS A 86 -8.98 11.16 -2.82
CA LYS A 86 -10.18 10.31 -2.70
C LYS A 86 -10.76 9.98 -4.07
N GLN A 87 -10.93 10.98 -4.93
CA GLN A 87 -11.41 10.76 -6.29
C GLN A 87 -10.49 9.79 -7.05
N PHE A 88 -9.17 10.00 -6.95
CA PHE A 88 -8.20 9.09 -7.59
C PHE A 88 -8.34 7.64 -7.09
N ILE A 89 -8.51 7.45 -5.76
CA ILE A 89 -8.70 6.12 -5.17
C ILE A 89 -10.02 5.50 -5.63
N ASP A 90 -11.10 6.26 -5.72
CA ASP A 90 -12.39 5.77 -6.18
C ASP A 90 -12.35 5.31 -7.63
N GLU A 91 -11.75 6.11 -8.52
CA GLU A 91 -11.53 5.76 -9.92
C GLU A 91 -10.63 4.52 -10.05
N LEU A 92 -9.55 4.46 -9.24
CA LEU A 92 -8.64 3.33 -9.20
C LEU A 92 -9.37 2.04 -8.79
N ALA A 93 -10.13 2.07 -7.71
CA ALA A 93 -10.87 0.91 -7.22
C ALA A 93 -11.97 0.45 -8.20
N ALA A 94 -12.53 1.37 -9.01
CA ALA A 94 -13.51 1.03 -10.02
C ALA A 94 -12.88 0.28 -11.21
N ARG A 95 -11.68 0.69 -11.65
CA ARG A 95 -11.04 0.17 -12.86
C ARG A 95 -10.04 -0.96 -12.63
N THR A 96 -9.55 -1.13 -11.38
CA THR A 96 -8.55 -2.15 -11.07
C THR A 96 -9.20 -3.53 -11.07
N GLU A 97 -8.59 -4.45 -11.79
CA GLU A 97 -8.89 -5.86 -11.65
C GLU A 97 -8.37 -6.34 -10.28
N VAL A 98 -9.25 -6.87 -9.46
CA VAL A 98 -8.98 -7.27 -8.07
C VAL A 98 -9.26 -8.74 -7.92
N ARG A 99 -8.32 -9.46 -7.33
CA ARG A 99 -8.44 -10.91 -7.09
C ARG A 99 -9.69 -11.23 -6.26
N GLU A 100 -10.25 -12.40 -6.53
CA GLU A 100 -11.28 -13.03 -5.73
C GLU A 100 -10.80 -14.39 -5.25
N ASP A 101 -11.03 -14.72 -4.01
CA ASP A 101 -10.64 -15.99 -3.40
C ASP A 101 -11.61 -16.34 -2.24
N PRO A 102 -11.51 -17.54 -1.65
CA PRO A 102 -12.36 -17.92 -0.52
C PRO A 102 -12.27 -17.01 0.69
N THR A 103 -11.21 -16.21 0.80
CA THR A 103 -11.02 -15.26 1.92
C THR A 103 -11.85 -14.00 1.72
N ALA A 104 -11.93 -13.46 0.49
CA ALA A 104 -12.64 -12.22 0.23
C ALA A 104 -13.07 -12.09 -1.23
N THR A 105 -14.27 -11.57 -1.44
CA THR A 105 -14.77 -11.22 -2.77
C THR A 105 -14.06 -9.98 -3.33
N SER A 106 -14.04 -9.87 -4.66
CA SER A 106 -13.52 -8.68 -5.34
C SER A 106 -14.27 -7.41 -4.92
N GLY A 107 -15.58 -7.51 -4.66
CA GLY A 107 -16.40 -6.41 -4.14
C GLY A 107 -15.94 -5.90 -2.76
N LEU A 108 -15.67 -6.82 -1.83
CA LEU A 108 -15.14 -6.47 -0.51
C LEU A 108 -13.77 -5.81 -0.64
N ARG A 109 -12.86 -6.37 -1.44
CA ARG A 109 -11.52 -5.80 -1.63
C ARG A 109 -11.57 -4.39 -2.23
N ARG A 110 -12.45 -4.13 -3.22
CA ARG A 110 -12.67 -2.78 -3.76
C ARG A 110 -13.22 -1.80 -2.71
N HIS A 111 -14.14 -2.25 -1.87
CA HIS A 111 -14.64 -1.44 -0.76
C HIS A 111 -13.50 -1.09 0.21
N LEU A 112 -12.68 -2.08 0.58
CA LEU A 112 -11.53 -1.89 1.46
C LEU A 112 -10.46 -0.99 0.83
N MET A 113 -10.19 -1.10 -0.47
CA MET A 113 -9.30 -0.17 -1.18
C MET A 113 -9.71 1.29 -0.97
N ARG A 114 -11.01 1.59 -1.11
CA ARG A 114 -11.55 2.95 -0.90
C ARG A 114 -11.40 3.38 0.56
N THR A 115 -11.93 2.59 1.46
CA THR A 115 -12.00 2.95 2.88
C THR A 115 -10.61 3.07 3.52
N LEU A 116 -9.77 2.05 3.33
CA LEU A 116 -8.42 2.04 3.90
C LEU A 116 -7.49 3.01 3.18
N GLY A 117 -7.65 3.16 1.85
CA GLY A 117 -6.88 4.11 1.07
C GLY A 117 -7.09 5.55 1.56
N VAL A 118 -8.33 5.97 1.74
CA VAL A 118 -8.66 7.29 2.29
C VAL A 118 -8.11 7.44 3.71
N ARG A 119 -8.28 6.43 4.56
CA ARG A 119 -7.77 6.45 5.94
C ARG A 119 -6.25 6.60 6.00
N ALA A 120 -5.51 5.83 5.20
CA ALA A 120 -4.06 5.93 5.13
C ALA A 120 -3.59 7.29 4.58
N CYS A 121 -4.31 7.86 3.59
CA CYS A 121 -4.01 9.21 3.10
C CYS A 121 -4.27 10.29 4.16
N GLN A 122 -5.34 10.17 4.96
CA GLN A 122 -5.60 11.08 6.08
C GLN A 122 -4.47 11.03 7.10
N GLN A 123 -4.04 9.84 7.50
CA GLN A 123 -2.89 9.68 8.40
C GLN A 123 -1.62 10.34 7.85
N ALA A 124 -1.33 10.17 6.54
CA ALA A 124 -0.19 10.80 5.92
C ALA A 124 -0.27 12.34 5.92
N MET A 125 -1.48 12.93 5.86
CA MET A 125 -1.67 14.38 5.98
C MET A 125 -1.53 14.89 7.42
N GLU A 126 -1.95 14.09 8.39
CA GLU A 126 -1.88 14.41 9.82
C GLU A 126 -0.49 14.14 10.41
N PHE A 127 0.34 13.35 9.71
CA PHE A 127 1.65 12.95 10.18
C PHE A 127 2.58 14.15 10.35
N LYS A 128 3.06 14.36 11.57
CA LYS A 128 4.09 15.36 11.90
C LYS A 128 5.40 14.64 12.19
N SER A 129 6.42 14.90 11.41
CA SER A 129 7.75 14.28 11.54
C SER A 129 8.42 14.53 12.90
N ASP A 130 7.94 15.49 13.67
CA ASP A 130 8.49 15.87 14.99
C ASP A 130 8.10 14.91 16.12
N GLU A 131 7.18 13.98 15.91
CA GLU A 131 6.73 13.01 16.92
C GLU A 131 7.60 11.72 16.99
N ILE A 132 8.57 11.57 16.10
CA ILE A 132 9.54 10.45 16.14
C ILE A 132 10.84 10.95 16.76
N ARG A 133 10.89 11.03 18.09
CA ARG A 133 12.11 11.15 18.88
C ARG A 133 12.21 10.01 19.89
#